data_01aab26465bedbcfbf4ddf9848bd6471
#
_entry.id   01aab26465bedbcfbf4ddf9848bd6471
#
_cell.length_a   1.000
_cell.length_b   1.000
_cell.length_c   1.000
_cell.angle_alpha   90.00
_cell.angle_beta   90.00
_cell.angle_gamma   90.00
#
_symmetry.space_group_name_H-M   'P 1'
#
loop_
_entity.id
_entity.type
_entity.pdbx_description
1 polymer ?
#
loop_
_entity_poly.entity_id
_entity_poly.type
_entity_poly.pdbx_seq_one_letter_code
_entity_poly.pdbx_strand_id
1 'polypeptide(L)'
;YPKGFIGSRFGGYRMKHLDVAAIKNGSVIDHLDSKSTLKVAEILNIQNEEQVVLVGMNLTSKFLRKKGIIKIEGKIIDQKEASKIALIAPNATVNIIKDYEVVNKFQIVVPEIIEGIVKCFNPNCVSNYNNIKARQHVVNKNTIKLQCHYCERIMSTKDIVLI
;
A
#
# COMPACT_ATOMS: atom_id res chain seq x y z
N TYR A 1 5.14 4.89 -27.92
CA TYR A 1 5.82 6.16 -27.63
C TYR A 1 5.43 7.19 -28.68
N PRO A 2 4.80 8.28 -28.39
CA PRO A 2 4.80 9.42 -29.28
C PRO A 2 6.07 10.23 -29.02
N LYS A 3 6.82 10.41 -30.08
CA LYS A 3 8.01 11.23 -30.20
C LYS A 3 7.73 12.66 -29.73
N GLY A 4 8.74 13.27 -29.12
CA GLY A 4 8.70 14.60 -28.57
C GLY A 4 8.06 15.64 -29.48
N PHE A 5 7.19 16.45 -28.91
CA PHE A 5 6.66 17.65 -29.53
C PHE A 5 7.54 18.84 -29.15
N ILE A 6 8.24 19.34 -30.13
CA ILE A 6 8.88 20.66 -30.11
C ILE A 6 7.76 21.71 -30.15
N GLY A 7 7.83 22.64 -29.25
CA GLY A 7 6.79 23.63 -29.04
C GLY A 7 6.42 24.46 -30.25
N SER A 8 5.13 24.61 -30.44
CA SER A 8 4.56 25.74 -31.15
C SER A 8 3.60 26.50 -30.24
N ARG A 9 3.86 27.76 -30.07
CA ARG A 9 2.98 28.71 -29.38
C ARG A 9 1.66 28.77 -30.11
N PHE A 10 0.62 28.19 -29.54
CA PHE A 10 -0.76 28.63 -29.80
C PHE A 10 -1.67 28.24 -28.63
N GLY A 11 -2.32 29.24 -28.03
CA GLY A 11 -3.58 29.16 -27.27
C GLY A 11 -3.61 28.19 -26.08
N GLY A 12 -3.51 28.70 -24.87
CA GLY A 12 -3.88 28.29 -23.53
C GLY A 12 -4.52 26.93 -23.24
N TYR A 13 -4.15 25.83 -23.89
CA TYR A 13 -4.51 24.51 -23.42
C TYR A 13 -3.41 24.00 -22.48
N ARG A 14 -3.64 24.10 -21.17
CA ARG A 14 -2.88 23.39 -20.18
C ARG A 14 -2.99 21.89 -20.49
N MET A 15 -1.97 21.32 -21.12
CA MET A 15 -1.88 19.87 -21.24
C MET A 15 -1.95 19.28 -19.82
N LYS A 16 -2.96 18.44 -19.56
CA LYS A 16 -2.97 17.60 -18.38
C LYS A 16 -1.78 16.65 -18.51
N HIS A 17 -0.70 16.93 -17.82
CA HIS A 17 0.36 15.93 -17.65
C HIS A 17 -0.23 14.77 -16.86
N LEU A 18 -0.23 13.59 -17.44
CA LEU A 18 -0.41 12.36 -16.69
C LEU A 18 0.86 12.18 -15.84
N ASP A 19 0.73 12.38 -14.55
CA ASP A 19 1.87 12.26 -13.63
C ASP A 19 2.44 10.84 -13.58
N VAL A 20 1.64 9.83 -13.94
CA VAL A 20 2.05 8.42 -13.93
C VAL A 20 1.38 7.67 -15.09
N ALA A 21 2.17 6.88 -15.83
CA ALA A 21 1.69 6.09 -16.96
C ALA A 21 0.61 5.06 -16.56
N ALA A 22 -0.30 4.75 -17.50
CA ALA A 22 -1.28 3.68 -17.32
C ALA A 22 -0.64 2.30 -17.44
N ILE A 23 -1.18 1.32 -16.74
CA ILE A 23 -0.84 -0.09 -16.88
C ILE A 23 -1.97 -0.84 -17.59
N LYS A 24 -1.64 -1.90 -18.32
CA LYS A 24 -2.62 -2.70 -19.07
C LYS A 24 -3.41 -3.61 -18.13
N ASN A 25 -2.73 -4.42 -17.34
CA ASN A 25 -3.31 -5.36 -16.38
C ASN A 25 -2.51 -5.31 -15.10
N GLY A 26 -3.16 -5.44 -13.96
CA GLY A 26 -2.49 -5.49 -12.67
C GLY A 26 -3.24 -4.75 -11.58
N SER A 27 -2.50 -4.24 -10.59
CA SER A 27 -3.06 -3.51 -9.47
C SER A 27 -2.48 -2.10 -9.36
N VAL A 28 -3.33 -1.17 -8.98
CA VAL A 28 -2.95 0.19 -8.63
C VAL A 28 -3.34 0.46 -7.19
N ILE A 29 -2.37 0.78 -6.36
CA ILE A 29 -2.59 1.21 -4.98
C ILE A 29 -2.52 2.73 -4.98
N ASP A 30 -3.64 3.37 -4.68
CA ASP A 30 -3.80 4.82 -4.69
C ASP A 30 -4.14 5.34 -3.30
N HIS A 31 -4.17 6.67 -3.15
CA HIS A 31 -4.43 7.37 -1.89
C HIS A 31 -3.46 7.00 -0.76
N LEU A 32 -2.24 6.61 -1.13
CA LEU A 32 -1.16 6.46 -0.17
C LEU A 32 -0.74 7.83 0.35
N ASP A 33 -0.43 7.91 1.64
CA ASP A 33 0.36 9.03 2.14
C ASP A 33 1.78 8.94 1.53
N SER A 34 2.29 10.06 1.03
CA SER A 34 3.62 10.08 0.39
C SER A 34 4.73 9.51 1.27
N LYS A 35 4.63 9.68 2.59
CA LYS A 35 5.61 9.12 3.53
C LYS A 35 5.53 7.60 3.66
N SER A 36 4.34 7.03 3.48
CA SER A 36 4.09 5.59 3.59
C SER A 36 4.36 4.85 2.28
N THR A 37 4.46 5.56 1.16
CA THR A 37 4.53 4.94 -0.19
C THR A 37 5.71 3.97 -0.32
N LEU A 38 6.91 4.35 0.13
CA LEU A 38 8.07 3.47 0.05
C LEU A 38 7.97 2.26 0.98
N LYS A 39 7.36 2.42 2.16
CA LYS A 39 7.08 1.28 3.05
C LYS A 39 6.11 0.28 2.44
N VAL A 40 5.08 0.77 1.78
CA VAL A 40 4.13 -0.10 1.05
C VAL A 40 4.82 -0.80 -0.11
N ALA A 41 5.68 -0.11 -0.84
CA ALA A 41 6.48 -0.69 -1.90
C ALA A 41 7.39 -1.82 -1.39
N GLU A 42 8.02 -1.64 -0.24
CA GLU A 42 8.84 -2.64 0.44
C GLU A 42 8.01 -3.86 0.87
N ILE A 43 6.85 -3.63 1.48
CA ILE A 43 5.91 -4.70 1.89
C ILE A 43 5.49 -5.58 0.70
N LEU A 44 5.26 -4.96 -0.45
CA LEU A 44 4.90 -5.64 -1.69
C LEU A 44 6.10 -6.30 -2.39
N ASN A 45 7.29 -6.11 -1.83
CA ASN A 45 8.53 -6.68 -2.36
C ASN A 45 8.77 -6.35 -3.85
N ILE A 46 8.42 -5.12 -4.24
CA ILE A 46 8.43 -4.68 -5.64
C ILE A 46 9.81 -4.76 -6.30
N GLN A 47 10.88 -4.75 -5.52
CA GLN A 47 12.25 -4.89 -6.02
C GLN A 47 12.54 -6.25 -6.67
N ASN A 48 11.71 -7.26 -6.38
CA ASN A 48 11.84 -8.60 -6.95
C ASN A 48 10.78 -8.88 -8.04
N GLU A 49 9.97 -7.87 -8.40
CA GLU A 49 9.01 -8.00 -9.49
C GLU A 49 9.73 -7.92 -10.85
N GLU A 50 9.42 -8.84 -11.74
CA GLU A 50 9.96 -8.86 -13.10
C GLU A 50 9.15 -7.96 -14.04
N GLN A 51 7.94 -7.64 -13.67
CA GLN A 51 7.02 -6.81 -14.45
C GLN A 51 7.24 -5.32 -14.16
N VAL A 52 6.64 -4.47 -14.96
CA VAL A 52 6.75 -3.02 -14.80
C VAL A 52 6.10 -2.60 -13.49
N VAL A 53 6.88 -1.89 -12.67
CA VAL A 53 6.40 -1.25 -11.46
C VAL A 53 6.63 0.27 -11.55
N LEU A 54 5.60 1.03 -11.27
CA LEU A 54 5.65 2.49 -11.24
C LEU A 54 5.32 2.97 -9.83
N VAL A 55 6.20 3.77 -9.27
CA VAL A 55 6.02 4.40 -7.95
C VAL A 55 6.02 5.90 -8.12
N GLY A 56 4.93 6.54 -7.78
CA GLY A 56 4.80 7.99 -7.77
C GLY A 56 4.68 8.50 -6.34
N MET A 57 5.38 9.58 -6.03
CA MET A 57 5.32 10.24 -4.73
C MET A 57 5.09 11.73 -4.90
N ASN A 58 4.53 12.36 -3.87
CA ASN A 58 4.26 13.80 -3.85
C ASN A 58 3.34 14.30 -4.97
N LEU A 59 2.49 13.43 -5.48
CA LEU A 59 1.49 13.79 -6.49
C LEU A 59 0.41 14.68 -5.88
N THR A 60 -0.10 15.62 -6.66
CA THR A 60 -1.18 16.49 -6.20
C THR A 60 -2.46 15.69 -5.98
N SER A 61 -3.09 15.88 -4.84
CA SER A 61 -4.34 15.21 -4.47
C SER A 61 -5.37 16.21 -3.98
N LYS A 62 -6.63 15.96 -4.33
CA LYS A 62 -7.76 16.74 -3.81
C LYS A 62 -8.05 16.48 -2.33
N PHE A 63 -7.75 15.25 -1.86
CA PHE A 63 -8.05 14.80 -0.49
C PHE A 63 -6.83 14.85 0.43
N LEU A 64 -5.67 14.44 -0.10
CA LEU A 64 -4.39 14.45 0.61
C LEU A 64 -3.52 15.49 -0.09
N ARG A 65 -3.07 16.51 0.59
CA ARG A 65 -2.23 17.58 -0.02
C ARG A 65 -1.22 17.00 -1.03
N LYS A 66 -0.58 15.92 -0.67
CA LYS A 66 0.31 15.11 -1.49
C LYS A 66 -0.01 13.64 -1.29
N LYS A 67 -0.06 12.89 -2.38
CA LYS A 67 -0.30 11.45 -2.36
C LYS A 67 0.80 10.66 -3.04
N GLY A 68 0.89 9.39 -2.68
CA GLY A 68 1.66 8.40 -3.40
C GLY A 68 0.75 7.44 -4.17
N ILE A 69 1.31 6.82 -5.17
CA ILE A 69 0.68 5.77 -5.98
C ILE A 69 1.69 4.69 -6.32
N ILE A 70 1.25 3.45 -6.32
CA ILE A 70 2.06 2.30 -6.78
C ILE A 70 1.23 1.55 -7.81
N LYS A 71 1.81 1.31 -8.99
CA LYS A 71 1.20 0.50 -10.06
C LYS A 71 2.11 -0.69 -10.32
N ILE A 72 1.54 -1.89 -10.30
CA ILE A 72 2.27 -3.13 -10.53
C ILE A 72 1.57 -3.88 -11.66
N GLU A 73 2.26 -4.03 -12.78
CA GLU A 73 1.75 -4.79 -13.91
C GLU A 73 1.76 -6.29 -13.61
N GLY A 74 0.70 -6.99 -14.04
CA GLY A 74 0.58 -8.44 -13.89
C GLY A 74 0.28 -8.97 -12.51
N LYS A 75 0.31 -8.14 -11.45
CA LYS A 75 0.09 -8.57 -10.07
C LYS A 75 -1.27 -8.15 -9.55
N ILE A 76 -1.99 -9.09 -8.97
CA ILE A 76 -3.23 -8.85 -8.22
C ILE A 76 -2.91 -8.89 -6.73
N ILE A 77 -3.23 -7.82 -6.01
CA ILE A 77 -3.03 -7.73 -4.56
C ILE A 77 -3.97 -8.70 -3.85
N ASP A 78 -3.42 -9.61 -3.08
CA ASP A 78 -4.18 -10.56 -2.28
C ASP A 78 -4.63 -9.98 -0.93
N GLN A 79 -5.47 -10.73 -0.21
CA GLN A 79 -6.02 -10.30 1.09
C GLN A 79 -4.92 -10.12 2.16
N LYS A 80 -3.89 -10.94 2.14
CA LYS A 80 -2.78 -10.85 3.10
C LYS A 80 -1.94 -9.60 2.84
N GLU A 81 -1.63 -9.31 1.60
CA GLU A 81 -0.95 -8.08 1.20
C GLU A 81 -1.79 -6.84 1.52
N ALA A 82 -3.10 -6.88 1.22
CA ALA A 82 -4.02 -5.79 1.58
C ALA A 82 -4.04 -5.54 3.09
N SER A 83 -4.03 -6.58 3.92
CA SER A 83 -3.97 -6.45 5.38
C SER A 83 -2.65 -5.85 5.88
N LYS A 84 -1.53 -6.20 5.27
CA LYS A 84 -0.23 -5.56 5.56
C LYS A 84 -0.24 -4.08 5.20
N ILE A 85 -0.76 -3.74 4.02
CA ILE A 85 -0.87 -2.35 3.57
C ILE A 85 -1.77 -1.55 4.52
N ALA A 86 -2.88 -2.13 4.99
CA ALA A 86 -3.82 -1.47 5.89
C ALA A 86 -3.17 -0.97 7.20
N LEU A 87 -2.15 -1.66 7.68
CA LEU A 87 -1.42 -1.29 8.90
C LEU A 87 -0.53 -0.04 8.71
N ILE A 88 -0.12 0.21 7.49
CA ILE A 88 0.79 1.31 7.14
C ILE A 88 0.03 2.47 6.48
N ALA A 89 -0.96 2.14 5.65
CA ALA A 89 -1.73 3.09 4.86
C ALA A 89 -3.23 2.75 4.91
N PRO A 90 -3.92 3.01 6.04
CA PRO A 90 -5.30 2.58 6.24
C PRO A 90 -6.32 3.26 5.31
N ASN A 91 -5.93 4.36 4.68
CA ASN A 91 -6.79 5.09 3.73
C ASN A 91 -6.53 4.72 2.26
N ALA A 92 -5.65 3.77 2.00
CA ALA A 92 -5.32 3.36 0.65
C ALA A 92 -6.51 2.67 -0.05
N THR A 93 -6.54 2.81 -1.37
CA THR A 93 -7.48 2.09 -2.24
C THR A 93 -6.72 1.22 -3.21
N VAL A 94 -7.28 0.07 -3.54
CA VAL A 94 -6.76 -0.82 -4.56
C VAL A 94 -7.71 -0.82 -5.74
N ASN A 95 -7.16 -0.57 -6.92
CA ASN A 95 -7.87 -0.69 -8.19
C ASN A 95 -7.26 -1.86 -8.96
N ILE A 96 -8.09 -2.79 -9.38
CA ILE A 96 -7.70 -3.87 -10.28
C ILE A 96 -7.91 -3.39 -11.72
N ILE A 97 -6.86 -3.45 -12.50
CA ILE A 97 -6.84 -3.00 -13.90
C ILE A 97 -6.85 -4.21 -14.81
N LYS A 98 -7.70 -4.17 -15.82
CA LYS A 98 -7.74 -5.11 -16.94
C LYS A 98 -7.99 -4.35 -18.23
N ASP A 99 -7.14 -4.58 -19.22
CA ASP A 99 -7.21 -3.90 -20.53
C ASP A 99 -7.30 -2.37 -20.43
N TYR A 100 -6.46 -1.78 -19.52
CA TYR A 100 -6.40 -0.35 -19.20
C TYR A 100 -7.62 0.22 -18.47
N GLU A 101 -8.59 -0.62 -18.10
CA GLU A 101 -9.80 -0.20 -17.40
C GLU A 101 -9.83 -0.71 -15.95
N VAL A 102 -10.42 0.07 -15.07
CA VAL A 102 -10.66 -0.33 -13.68
C VAL A 102 -11.85 -1.28 -13.65
N VAL A 103 -11.58 -2.57 -13.43
CA VAL A 103 -12.64 -3.60 -13.34
C VAL A 103 -13.12 -3.84 -11.91
N ASN A 104 -12.31 -3.50 -10.93
CA ASN A 104 -12.68 -3.55 -9.51
C ASN A 104 -11.96 -2.47 -8.72
N LYS A 105 -12.63 -1.90 -7.75
CA LYS A 105 -12.07 -0.90 -6.84
C LYS A 105 -12.55 -1.17 -5.43
N PHE A 106 -11.64 -1.27 -4.48
CA PHE A 106 -12.00 -1.43 -3.08
C PHE A 106 -11.07 -0.62 -2.18
N GLN A 107 -11.62 -0.16 -1.08
CA GLN A 107 -10.85 0.48 -0.03
C GLN A 107 -10.22 -0.58 0.86
N ILE A 108 -8.97 -0.39 1.21
CA ILE A 108 -8.29 -1.24 2.18
C ILE A 108 -8.91 -0.98 3.56
N VAL A 109 -9.25 -2.05 4.25
CA VAL A 109 -9.85 -1.99 5.58
C VAL A 109 -8.94 -2.70 6.58
N VAL A 110 -8.68 -2.05 7.69
CA VAL A 110 -7.94 -2.65 8.80
C VAL A 110 -8.80 -3.74 9.43
N PRO A 111 -8.38 -5.02 9.40
CA PRO A 111 -9.13 -6.11 10.01
C PRO A 111 -9.13 -5.99 11.54
N GLU A 112 -10.01 -6.71 12.22
CA GLU A 112 -10.03 -6.73 13.69
C GLU A 112 -8.96 -7.63 14.30
N ILE A 113 -8.62 -8.69 13.58
CA ILE A 113 -7.59 -9.67 13.98
C ILE A 113 -6.60 -9.82 12.84
N ILE A 114 -5.32 -9.81 13.18
CA ILE A 114 -4.21 -9.97 12.25
C ILE A 114 -3.44 -11.21 12.65
N GLU A 115 -3.32 -12.15 11.73
CA GLU A 115 -2.65 -13.43 11.97
C GLU A 115 -1.48 -13.67 11.02
N GLY A 116 -0.31 -14.00 11.57
CA GLY A 116 0.87 -14.34 10.80
C GLY A 116 1.42 -13.19 9.94
N ILE A 117 1.17 -11.95 10.34
CA ILE A 117 1.59 -10.75 9.60
C ILE A 117 2.50 -9.87 10.45
N VAL A 118 2.23 -9.77 11.75
CA VAL A 118 2.95 -8.89 12.67
C VAL A 118 3.60 -9.71 13.78
N LYS A 119 4.89 -9.53 13.95
CA LYS A 119 5.65 -10.10 15.07
C LYS A 119 5.34 -9.34 16.36
N CYS A 120 5.21 -10.06 17.49
CA CYS A 120 5.10 -9.40 18.78
C CYS A 120 6.40 -8.67 19.13
N PHE A 121 6.31 -7.41 19.54
CA PHE A 121 7.47 -6.60 19.91
C PHE A 121 8.12 -7.03 21.25
N ASN A 122 7.38 -7.75 22.09
CA ASN A 122 7.91 -8.32 23.32
C ASN A 122 8.80 -9.55 22.99
N PRO A 123 10.13 -9.46 23.18
CA PRO A 123 11.04 -10.55 22.81
C PRO A 123 10.75 -11.85 23.57
N ASN A 124 10.17 -11.77 24.76
CA ASN A 124 9.84 -12.92 25.59
C ASN A 124 8.43 -13.49 25.35
N CYS A 125 7.74 -12.99 24.32
CA CYS A 125 6.41 -13.49 24.00
C CYS A 125 6.52 -14.88 23.34
N VAL A 126 5.68 -15.80 23.77
CA VAL A 126 5.62 -17.17 23.23
C VAL A 126 5.36 -17.20 21.71
N SER A 127 4.65 -16.20 21.17
CA SER A 127 4.40 -16.09 19.74
C SER A 127 5.65 -15.85 18.87
N ASN A 128 6.78 -15.53 19.50
CA ASN A 128 8.07 -15.39 18.81
C ASN A 128 8.87 -16.68 18.75
N TYR A 129 8.34 -17.77 19.32
CA TYR A 129 9.01 -19.06 19.40
C TYR A 129 8.10 -20.19 18.90
N ASN A 130 8.69 -21.31 18.54
CA ASN A 130 8.05 -22.62 18.38
C ASN A 130 6.88 -22.68 17.37
N ASN A 131 7.02 -22.08 16.22
CA ASN A 131 6.00 -22.13 15.14
C ASN A 131 4.59 -21.67 15.57
N ILE A 132 4.48 -20.89 16.64
CA ILE A 132 3.21 -20.29 17.04
C ILE A 132 2.88 -19.16 16.07
N LYS A 133 1.71 -19.28 15.45
CA LYS A 133 1.22 -18.24 14.55
C LYS A 133 0.92 -16.97 15.34
N ALA A 134 1.65 -15.89 15.07
CA ALA A 134 1.41 -14.60 15.71
C ALA A 134 -0.01 -14.14 15.47
N ARG A 135 -0.69 -13.67 16.52
CA ARG A 135 -2.06 -13.15 16.47
C ARG A 135 -2.13 -11.84 17.23
N GLN A 136 -2.62 -10.81 16.56
CA GLN A 136 -2.78 -9.48 17.11
C GLN A 136 -4.24 -9.03 16.99
N HIS A 137 -4.77 -8.40 18.02
CA HIS A 137 -6.08 -7.74 18.00
C HIS A 137 -5.89 -6.25 17.73
N VAL A 138 -6.66 -5.70 16.81
CA VAL A 138 -6.64 -4.27 16.51
C VAL A 138 -7.52 -3.56 17.53
N VAL A 139 -6.92 -2.89 18.50
CA VAL A 139 -7.64 -2.19 19.57
C VAL A 139 -7.94 -0.73 19.23
N ASN A 140 -7.24 -0.18 18.24
CA ASN A 140 -7.55 1.15 17.70
C ASN A 140 -7.21 1.18 16.20
N LYS A 141 -8.22 1.36 15.36
CA LYS A 141 -8.07 1.40 13.90
C LYS A 141 -7.58 2.75 13.36
N ASN A 142 -7.83 3.84 14.09
CA ASN A 142 -7.45 5.18 13.63
C ASN A 142 -5.96 5.46 13.83
N THR A 143 -5.44 5.07 14.98
CA THR A 143 -4.02 5.26 15.34
C THR A 143 -3.20 3.99 15.18
N ILE A 144 -3.81 2.91 14.70
CA ILE A 144 -3.23 1.57 14.56
C ILE A 144 -2.51 1.14 15.84
N LYS A 145 -3.28 0.68 16.80
CA LYS A 145 -2.77 0.02 18.01
C LYS A 145 -3.18 -1.44 17.99
N LEU A 146 -2.20 -2.30 18.23
CA LEU A 146 -2.36 -3.74 18.22
C LEU A 146 -2.10 -4.30 19.62
N GLN A 147 -2.92 -5.25 20.05
CA GLN A 147 -2.70 -6.00 21.28
C GLN A 147 -2.34 -7.44 20.94
N CYS A 148 -1.24 -7.91 21.48
CA CYS A 148 -0.84 -9.31 21.30
C CYS A 148 -1.83 -10.24 22.01
N HIS A 149 -2.31 -11.26 21.27
CA HIS A 149 -3.23 -12.27 21.83
C HIS A 149 -2.64 -13.04 23.01
N TYR A 150 -1.33 -13.26 23.01
CA TYR A 150 -0.66 -14.13 23.98
C TYR A 150 -0.15 -13.38 25.21
N CYS A 151 0.58 -12.30 25.03
CA CYS A 151 1.16 -11.55 26.15
C CYS A 151 0.40 -10.26 26.49
N GLU A 152 -0.67 -9.96 25.73
CA GLU A 152 -1.58 -8.83 25.93
C GLU A 152 -0.94 -7.44 25.89
N ARG A 153 0.35 -7.34 25.58
CA ARG A 153 1.02 -6.06 25.41
C ARG A 153 0.51 -5.33 24.18
N ILE A 154 0.34 -4.01 24.33
CA ILE A 154 -0.10 -3.13 23.24
C ILE A 154 1.13 -2.56 22.54
N MET A 155 1.12 -2.59 21.22
CA MET A 155 2.12 -2.01 20.34
C MET A 155 1.49 -0.93 19.46
N SER A 156 2.27 0.10 19.16
CA SER A 156 1.92 1.16 18.23
C SER A 156 2.55 0.91 16.86
N THR A 157 2.22 1.75 15.89
CA THR A 157 2.82 1.67 14.54
C THR A 157 4.34 1.67 14.52
N LYS A 158 4.99 2.29 15.53
CA LYS A 158 6.45 2.32 15.65
C LYS A 158 7.07 0.96 15.98
N ASP A 159 6.28 0.11 16.63
CA ASP A 159 6.71 -1.19 17.15
C ASP A 159 6.37 -2.33 16.19
N ILE A 160 5.64 -2.03 15.10
CA ILE A 160 5.19 -3.03 14.13
C ILE A 160 6.36 -3.54 13.31
N VAL A 161 6.61 -4.83 13.42
CA VAL A 161 7.54 -5.59 12.57
C VAL A 161 6.72 -6.62 11.80
N LEU A 162 6.73 -6.51 10.47
CA LEU A 162 6.04 -7.45 9.58
C LEU A 162 6.86 -8.73 9.40
N ILE A 163 6.15 -9.84 9.25
CA ILE A 163 6.71 -11.18 9.03
C ILE A 163 6.52 -11.54 7.55
#